data_2b37841b1c05fa0644e081076dc0781d
#
_entry.id   2b37841b1c05fa0644e081076dc0781d
#
_cell.length_a   1.000
_cell.length_b   1.000
_cell.length_c   1.000
_cell.angle_alpha   90.00
_cell.angle_beta   90.00
_cell.angle_gamma   90.00
#
_symmetry.space_group_name_H-M   'P 1'
#
loop_
_entity.id
_entity.type
_entity.pdbx_description
1 polymer ?
#
loop_
_entity_poly.entity_id
_entity_poly.type
_entity_poly.pdbx_seq_one_letter_code
_entity_poly.pdbx_strand_id
1 'polypeptide(L)'
;MQLIKKFNQYEGFCSNTINSIYLSKSKQVWVATGEGLVCFPTSDSFDYQIFQREEGLPNTHIRAITEDENSNIWVSTNTGISCYIIAQKRFYNYDHFNNIPQGNFMSGCVTKNNDGVIYFGSINGLCFFTPDIAMSKLETPPVVITEMKIFERLETTKNNEIFIPILEKGEVELTHTQSSFSLTFNIQDYSLVNQVEYTYMLKGLDKLWYVVNENNSVTFRNIPPGKYEFLIKARVHNQEWPEEATSLTIRVNPPL
;
A
#
# COMPACT_ATOMS: atom_id res chain seq x y z
N MET A 1 -14.40 -28.60 -36.84
CA MET A 1 -13.67 -27.59 -36.00
C MET A 1 -12.19 -27.86 -36.18
N GLN A 2 -11.41 -26.85 -36.57
CA GLN A 2 -9.97 -26.98 -36.75
C GLN A 2 -9.28 -26.23 -35.58
N LEU A 3 -8.38 -26.90 -34.84
CA LEU A 3 -7.56 -26.28 -33.84
C LEU A 3 -6.50 -25.42 -34.54
N ILE A 4 -6.38 -24.14 -34.15
CA ILE A 4 -5.43 -23.20 -34.74
C ILE A 4 -4.13 -23.24 -33.93
N LYS A 5 -4.19 -23.04 -32.60
CA LYS A 5 -3.06 -23.02 -31.70
C LYS A 5 -3.50 -23.46 -30.29
N LYS A 6 -2.60 -24.11 -29.57
CA LYS A 6 -2.75 -24.48 -28.16
C LYS A 6 -1.67 -23.78 -27.34
N PHE A 7 -2.03 -23.28 -26.17
CA PHE A 7 -1.12 -22.70 -25.19
C PHE A 7 -1.21 -23.49 -23.88
N ASN A 8 -0.09 -23.91 -23.36
CA ASN A 8 0.02 -24.62 -22.07
C ASN A 8 1.42 -24.43 -21.46
N GLN A 9 1.58 -24.81 -20.19
CA GLN A 9 2.85 -24.65 -19.46
C GLN A 9 4.01 -25.42 -20.10
N TYR A 10 3.76 -26.56 -20.75
CA TYR A 10 4.82 -27.34 -21.43
C TYR A 10 5.36 -26.61 -22.66
N GLU A 11 4.59 -25.67 -23.23
CA GLU A 11 4.95 -24.83 -24.38
C GLU A 11 5.31 -23.40 -23.95
N GLY A 12 5.56 -23.16 -22.64
CA GLY A 12 6.02 -21.88 -22.11
C GLY A 12 4.92 -20.90 -21.69
N PHE A 13 3.65 -21.32 -21.70
CA PHE A 13 2.57 -20.49 -21.11
C PHE A 13 2.66 -20.51 -19.58
N CYS A 14 2.28 -19.41 -18.91
CA CYS A 14 2.51 -19.27 -17.46
C CYS A 14 1.69 -20.26 -16.61
N SER A 15 0.50 -20.67 -17.06
CA SER A 15 -0.37 -21.57 -16.31
C SER A 15 -1.31 -22.38 -17.20
N ASN A 16 -1.63 -23.61 -16.77
CA ASN A 16 -2.70 -24.40 -17.37
C ASN A 16 -4.10 -24.06 -16.82
N THR A 17 -4.15 -23.33 -15.69
CA THR A 17 -5.40 -22.93 -15.05
C THR A 17 -5.86 -21.59 -15.62
N ILE A 18 -6.96 -21.59 -16.35
CA ILE A 18 -7.58 -20.39 -16.92
C ILE A 18 -8.85 -20.10 -16.13
N ASN A 19 -8.90 -18.92 -15.50
CA ASN A 19 -9.99 -18.51 -14.63
C ASN A 19 -11.01 -17.61 -15.33
N SER A 20 -10.56 -16.78 -16.29
CA SER A 20 -11.40 -15.86 -17.05
C SER A 20 -10.68 -15.42 -18.32
N ILE A 21 -11.45 -15.06 -19.34
CA ILE A 21 -10.96 -14.49 -20.60
C ILE A 21 -11.80 -13.25 -20.89
N TYR A 22 -11.13 -12.16 -21.28
CA TYR A 22 -11.77 -10.89 -21.58
C TYR A 22 -11.25 -10.31 -22.90
N LEU A 23 -12.16 -9.94 -23.77
CA LEU A 23 -11.86 -9.21 -25.02
C LEU A 23 -12.07 -7.70 -24.77
N SER A 24 -11.00 -6.93 -24.79
CA SER A 24 -11.05 -5.49 -24.57
C SER A 24 -11.66 -4.73 -25.77
N LYS A 25 -12.09 -3.49 -25.53
CA LYS A 25 -12.55 -2.57 -26.60
C LYS A 25 -11.49 -2.35 -27.67
N SER A 26 -10.21 -2.40 -27.30
CA SER A 26 -9.05 -2.32 -28.21
C SER A 26 -8.70 -3.63 -28.92
N LYS A 27 -9.55 -4.66 -28.81
CA LYS A 27 -9.38 -6.01 -29.39
C LYS A 27 -8.18 -6.81 -28.84
N GLN A 28 -7.65 -6.44 -27.69
CA GLN A 28 -6.69 -7.24 -26.95
C GLN A 28 -7.43 -8.37 -26.23
N VAL A 29 -6.82 -9.54 -26.16
CA VAL A 29 -7.36 -10.67 -25.39
C VAL A 29 -6.57 -10.76 -24.08
N TRP A 30 -7.27 -10.58 -22.96
CA TRP A 30 -6.73 -10.70 -21.62
C TRP A 30 -7.15 -12.01 -21.00
N VAL A 31 -6.21 -12.71 -20.39
CA VAL A 31 -6.43 -14.04 -19.82
C VAL A 31 -6.03 -14.04 -18.35
N ALA A 32 -6.98 -14.29 -17.46
CA ALA A 32 -6.76 -14.52 -16.05
C ALA A 32 -6.30 -15.96 -15.83
N THR A 33 -5.11 -16.13 -15.28
CA THR A 33 -4.56 -17.46 -15.02
C THR A 33 -4.23 -17.68 -13.53
N GLY A 34 -3.89 -18.92 -13.17
CA GLY A 34 -3.40 -19.25 -11.82
C GLY A 34 -2.02 -18.67 -11.48
N GLU A 35 -1.25 -18.21 -12.48
CA GLU A 35 0.16 -17.79 -12.30
C GLU A 35 0.48 -16.45 -12.98
N GLY A 36 -0.52 -15.63 -13.28
CA GLY A 36 -0.35 -14.32 -13.88
C GLY A 36 -1.52 -13.87 -14.72
N LEU A 37 -1.45 -12.60 -15.14
CA LEU A 37 -2.32 -12.01 -16.15
C LEU A 37 -1.62 -12.05 -17.50
N VAL A 38 -2.27 -12.54 -18.54
CA VAL A 38 -1.70 -12.62 -19.88
C VAL A 38 -2.44 -11.69 -20.81
N CYS A 39 -1.71 -10.98 -21.68
CA CYS A 39 -2.27 -10.12 -22.71
C CYS A 39 -1.76 -10.53 -24.09
N PHE A 40 -2.68 -10.86 -25.00
CA PHE A 40 -2.42 -10.96 -26.42
C PHE A 40 -2.75 -9.60 -27.04
N PRO A 41 -1.81 -8.96 -27.76
CA PRO A 41 -1.98 -7.60 -28.28
C PRO A 41 -3.09 -7.48 -29.33
N THR A 42 -3.39 -8.55 -30.02
CA THR A 42 -4.53 -8.68 -30.95
C THR A 42 -5.12 -10.07 -30.85
N SER A 43 -6.37 -10.26 -31.27
CA SER A 43 -7.07 -11.55 -31.20
C SER A 43 -6.48 -12.64 -32.10
N ASP A 44 -5.68 -12.27 -33.08
CA ASP A 44 -5.00 -13.13 -34.09
C ASP A 44 -3.50 -13.25 -33.83
N SER A 45 -2.96 -12.58 -32.81
CA SER A 45 -1.56 -12.74 -32.41
C SER A 45 -1.33 -14.02 -31.63
N PHE A 46 -0.20 -14.65 -31.88
CA PHE A 46 0.32 -15.74 -31.04
C PHE A 46 1.37 -15.25 -30.04
N ASP A 47 1.81 -14.01 -30.16
CA ASP A 47 2.68 -13.37 -29.18
C ASP A 47 1.83 -12.86 -28.00
N TYR A 48 2.37 -12.93 -26.79
CA TYR A 48 1.70 -12.50 -25.59
C TYR A 48 2.68 -11.94 -24.57
N GLN A 49 2.20 -11.09 -23.69
CA GLN A 49 2.89 -10.58 -22.50
C GLN A 49 2.30 -11.21 -21.25
N ILE A 50 3.16 -11.56 -20.31
CA ILE A 50 2.77 -12.05 -18.98
C ILE A 50 3.05 -10.95 -17.96
N PHE A 51 2.10 -10.74 -17.06
CA PHE A 51 2.24 -9.84 -15.93
C PHE A 51 2.18 -10.66 -14.63
N GLN A 52 3.21 -10.53 -13.81
CA GLN A 52 3.37 -11.20 -12.53
C GLN A 52 3.81 -10.20 -11.45
N ARG A 53 4.50 -10.65 -10.40
CA ARG A 53 4.93 -9.78 -9.30
C ARG A 53 5.95 -8.74 -9.74
N GLU A 54 6.80 -9.08 -10.69
CA GLU A 54 7.85 -8.22 -11.24
C GLU A 54 7.27 -7.03 -12.00
N GLU A 55 6.10 -7.19 -12.61
CA GLU A 55 5.35 -6.12 -13.26
C GLU A 55 4.43 -5.34 -12.31
N GLY A 56 4.39 -5.72 -11.03
CA GLY A 56 3.67 -4.97 -9.99
C GLY A 56 2.36 -5.58 -9.48
N LEU A 57 2.04 -6.83 -9.83
CA LEU A 57 0.92 -7.55 -9.26
C LEU A 57 1.26 -8.08 -7.85
N PRO A 58 0.46 -7.80 -6.81
CA PRO A 58 0.71 -8.30 -5.46
C PRO A 58 0.44 -9.80 -5.33
N ASN A 59 -0.44 -10.32 -6.19
CA ASN A 59 -0.84 -11.72 -6.24
C ASN A 59 -1.03 -12.17 -7.68
N THR A 60 -0.41 -13.27 -8.06
CA THR A 60 -0.43 -13.79 -9.44
C THR A 60 -1.64 -14.66 -9.77
N HIS A 61 -2.42 -15.05 -8.77
CA HIS A 61 -3.62 -15.85 -8.98
C HIS A 61 -4.80 -14.95 -9.38
N ILE A 62 -4.91 -14.71 -10.69
CA ILE A 62 -5.92 -13.80 -11.25
C ILE A 62 -7.24 -14.55 -11.41
N ARG A 63 -8.36 -13.95 -10.98
CA ARG A 63 -9.67 -14.58 -10.90
C ARG A 63 -10.66 -14.11 -11.97
N ALA A 64 -10.80 -12.80 -12.11
CA ALA A 64 -11.74 -12.21 -13.07
C ALA A 64 -11.15 -10.94 -13.66
N ILE A 65 -11.61 -10.55 -14.86
CA ILE A 65 -11.12 -9.41 -15.62
C ILE A 65 -12.29 -8.60 -16.14
N THR A 66 -12.16 -7.28 -16.08
CA THR A 66 -13.04 -6.34 -16.79
C THR A 66 -12.25 -5.11 -17.22
N GLU A 67 -12.89 -4.25 -18.03
CA GLU A 67 -12.31 -3.00 -18.52
C GLU A 67 -13.20 -1.83 -18.11
N ASP A 68 -12.61 -0.72 -17.65
CA ASP A 68 -13.35 0.50 -17.36
C ASP A 68 -13.58 1.37 -18.62
N GLU A 69 -14.20 2.53 -18.46
CA GLU A 69 -14.49 3.42 -19.58
C GLU A 69 -13.22 4.10 -20.14
N ASN A 70 -12.14 4.17 -19.35
CA ASN A 70 -10.85 4.71 -19.74
C ASN A 70 -9.91 3.65 -20.32
N SER A 71 -10.43 2.45 -20.59
CA SER A 71 -9.67 1.28 -21.10
C SER A 71 -8.62 0.74 -20.14
N ASN A 72 -8.70 1.03 -18.84
CA ASN A 72 -7.87 0.39 -17.85
C ASN A 72 -8.42 -1.01 -17.54
N ILE A 73 -7.52 -1.94 -17.27
CA ILE A 73 -7.86 -3.34 -17.02
C ILE A 73 -7.92 -3.60 -15.52
N TRP A 74 -9.10 -3.98 -15.05
CA TRP A 74 -9.35 -4.32 -13.66
C TRP A 74 -9.39 -5.82 -13.48
N VAL A 75 -8.64 -6.32 -12.51
CA VAL A 75 -8.56 -7.74 -12.21
C VAL A 75 -8.78 -8.00 -10.73
N SER A 76 -9.51 -9.05 -10.40
CA SER A 76 -9.54 -9.57 -9.03
C SER A 76 -8.54 -10.72 -8.87
N THR A 77 -8.01 -10.86 -7.64
CA THR A 77 -7.01 -11.85 -7.27
C THR A 77 -7.44 -12.63 -6.02
N ASN A 78 -6.57 -13.46 -5.46
CA ASN A 78 -6.85 -14.09 -4.17
C ASN A 78 -6.80 -13.13 -2.98
N THR A 79 -6.18 -11.95 -3.12
CA THR A 79 -5.92 -11.05 -1.99
C THR A 79 -6.50 -9.65 -2.16
N GLY A 80 -7.05 -9.33 -3.33
CA GLY A 80 -7.57 -7.99 -3.61
C GLY A 80 -7.88 -7.75 -5.07
N ILE A 81 -7.93 -6.50 -5.46
CA ILE A 81 -8.21 -6.02 -6.80
C ILE A 81 -7.01 -5.22 -7.31
N SER A 82 -6.66 -5.38 -8.57
CA SER A 82 -5.60 -4.60 -9.22
C SER A 82 -6.13 -3.95 -10.48
N CYS A 83 -5.67 -2.72 -10.75
CA CYS A 83 -5.96 -1.98 -11.97
C CYS A 83 -4.67 -1.76 -12.75
N TYR A 84 -4.61 -2.24 -13.99
CA TYR A 84 -3.53 -1.94 -14.91
C TYR A 84 -3.88 -0.72 -15.75
N ILE A 85 -3.14 0.37 -15.56
CA ILE A 85 -3.26 1.58 -16.36
C ILE A 85 -2.40 1.41 -17.61
N ILE A 86 -3.04 1.15 -18.74
CA ILE A 86 -2.34 0.88 -20.02
C ILE A 86 -1.43 2.04 -20.41
N ALA A 87 -1.90 3.28 -20.26
CA ALA A 87 -1.13 4.49 -20.62
C ALA A 87 0.14 4.67 -19.79
N GLN A 88 0.14 4.20 -18.54
CA GLN A 88 1.27 4.31 -17.61
C GLN A 88 2.09 3.02 -17.52
N LYS A 89 1.59 1.93 -18.08
CA LYS A 89 2.17 0.56 -17.96
C LYS A 89 2.42 0.16 -16.50
N ARG A 90 1.50 0.48 -15.61
CA ARG A 90 1.63 0.31 -14.16
C ARG A 90 0.37 -0.26 -13.55
N PHE A 91 0.54 -1.09 -12.51
CA PHE A 91 -0.54 -1.57 -11.65
C PHE A 91 -0.77 -0.64 -10.46
N TYR A 92 -2.04 -0.47 -10.11
CA TYR A 92 -2.52 0.06 -8.84
C TYR A 92 -3.27 -1.05 -8.12
N ASN A 93 -2.92 -1.29 -6.85
CA ASN A 93 -3.39 -2.45 -6.11
C ASN A 93 -4.23 -2.01 -4.92
N TYR A 94 -5.35 -2.68 -4.71
CA TYR A 94 -6.33 -2.40 -3.66
C TYR A 94 -6.58 -3.69 -2.86
N ASP A 95 -6.50 -3.58 -1.55
CA ASP A 95 -6.67 -4.69 -0.62
C ASP A 95 -7.58 -4.31 0.57
N HIS A 96 -7.48 -5.00 1.68
CA HIS A 96 -8.28 -4.75 2.88
C HIS A 96 -8.07 -3.34 3.48
N PHE A 97 -6.91 -2.71 3.27
CA PHE A 97 -6.68 -1.31 3.68
C PHE A 97 -7.54 -0.33 2.87
N ASN A 98 -7.96 -0.70 1.68
CA ASN A 98 -8.87 0.05 0.84
C ASN A 98 -10.34 -0.41 0.98
N ASN A 99 -10.68 -1.07 2.08
CA ASN A 99 -12.01 -1.64 2.33
C ASN A 99 -12.43 -2.74 1.32
N ILE A 100 -11.48 -3.38 0.64
CA ILE A 100 -11.76 -4.55 -0.18
C ILE A 100 -11.98 -5.77 0.74
N PRO A 101 -13.04 -6.56 0.53
CA PRO A 101 -13.31 -7.76 1.33
C PRO A 101 -12.10 -8.70 1.35
N GLN A 102 -11.73 -9.15 2.54
CA GLN A 102 -10.71 -10.18 2.68
C GLN A 102 -11.22 -11.52 2.14
N GLY A 103 -10.33 -12.31 1.57
CA GLY A 103 -10.61 -13.63 1.04
C GLY A 103 -10.55 -13.71 -0.47
N ASN A 104 -10.74 -14.92 -0.98
CA ASN A 104 -10.57 -15.17 -2.41
C ASN A 104 -11.74 -14.63 -3.23
N PHE A 105 -11.44 -13.92 -4.28
CA PHE A 105 -12.41 -13.61 -5.31
C PHE A 105 -12.73 -14.85 -6.15
N MET A 106 -13.93 -14.88 -6.75
CA MET A 106 -14.41 -16.01 -7.53
C MET A 106 -14.02 -15.87 -8.99
N SER A 107 -13.62 -16.98 -9.61
CA SER A 107 -13.23 -17.01 -11.02
C SER A 107 -14.38 -16.58 -11.92
N GLY A 108 -14.13 -15.64 -12.82
CA GLY A 108 -15.10 -15.09 -13.77
C GLY A 108 -16.22 -14.26 -13.15
N CYS A 109 -16.23 -14.05 -11.84
CA CYS A 109 -17.30 -13.35 -11.15
C CYS A 109 -17.08 -11.83 -11.16
N VAL A 110 -17.37 -11.21 -12.29
CA VAL A 110 -17.29 -9.78 -12.51
C VAL A 110 -18.38 -9.30 -13.45
N THR A 111 -18.90 -8.13 -13.21
CA THR A 111 -19.77 -7.41 -14.15
C THR A 111 -19.58 -5.91 -14.02
N LYS A 112 -20.00 -5.17 -15.04
CA LYS A 112 -20.04 -3.71 -15.06
C LYS A 112 -21.41 -3.25 -15.52
N ASN A 113 -22.01 -2.28 -14.83
CA ASN A 113 -23.27 -1.69 -15.25
C ASN A 113 -23.07 -0.57 -16.29
N ASN A 114 -24.17 0.00 -16.78
CA ASN A 114 -24.15 1.07 -17.78
C ASN A 114 -23.56 2.40 -17.24
N ASP A 115 -23.55 2.58 -15.93
CA ASP A 115 -22.98 3.77 -15.28
C ASP A 115 -21.47 3.61 -14.99
N GLY A 116 -20.86 2.51 -15.44
CA GLY A 116 -19.44 2.22 -15.27
C GLY A 116 -19.07 1.64 -13.89
N VAL A 117 -20.04 1.34 -13.03
CA VAL A 117 -19.77 0.70 -11.73
C VAL A 117 -19.37 -0.76 -11.96
N ILE A 118 -18.23 -1.15 -11.40
CA ILE A 118 -17.69 -2.51 -11.48
C ILE A 118 -18.08 -3.28 -10.21
N TYR A 119 -18.47 -4.53 -10.39
CA TYR A 119 -18.87 -5.47 -9.34
C TYR A 119 -17.99 -6.72 -9.40
N PHE A 120 -17.34 -7.08 -8.31
CA PHE A 120 -16.57 -8.32 -8.16
C PHE A 120 -17.16 -9.18 -7.05
N GLY A 121 -17.37 -10.47 -7.32
CA GLY A 121 -17.82 -11.43 -6.32
C GLY A 121 -16.65 -12.14 -5.63
N SER A 122 -16.76 -12.28 -4.31
CA SER A 122 -15.80 -13.00 -3.46
C SER A 122 -16.51 -14.04 -2.58
N ILE A 123 -15.75 -14.90 -1.91
CA ILE A 123 -16.30 -15.85 -0.92
C ILE A 123 -16.93 -15.15 0.28
N ASN A 124 -16.57 -13.88 0.54
CA ASN A 124 -17.03 -13.07 1.66
C ASN A 124 -18.00 -11.96 1.22
N GLY A 125 -18.58 -12.09 0.04
CA GLY A 125 -19.62 -11.17 -0.44
C GLY A 125 -19.25 -10.45 -1.74
N LEU A 126 -19.93 -9.34 -1.98
CA LEU A 126 -19.86 -8.54 -3.18
C LEU A 126 -19.08 -7.25 -2.89
N CYS A 127 -18.10 -6.95 -3.74
CA CYS A 127 -17.41 -5.67 -3.77
C CYS A 127 -17.82 -4.91 -5.04
N PHE A 128 -18.12 -3.61 -4.90
CA PHE A 128 -18.42 -2.76 -6.05
C PHE A 128 -17.87 -1.35 -5.85
N PHE A 129 -17.50 -0.71 -6.95
CA PHE A 129 -16.91 0.64 -6.93
C PHE A 129 -17.02 1.31 -8.30
N THR A 130 -16.89 2.63 -8.30
CA THR A 130 -16.70 3.42 -9.51
C THR A 130 -15.22 3.65 -9.75
N PRO A 131 -14.64 3.26 -10.90
CA PRO A 131 -13.20 3.35 -11.19
C PRO A 131 -12.60 4.74 -10.96
N ASP A 132 -13.27 5.80 -11.37
CA ASP A 132 -12.80 7.18 -11.21
C ASP A 132 -12.61 7.59 -9.74
N ILE A 133 -13.50 7.13 -8.86
CA ILE A 133 -13.40 7.35 -7.41
C ILE A 133 -12.26 6.51 -6.81
N ALA A 134 -12.17 5.23 -7.20
CA ALA A 134 -11.12 4.35 -6.73
C ALA A 134 -9.71 4.85 -7.11
N MET A 135 -9.59 5.52 -8.26
CA MET A 135 -8.33 6.07 -8.77
C MET A 135 -8.10 7.53 -8.42
N SER A 136 -9.05 8.19 -7.75
CA SER A 136 -8.87 9.57 -7.32
C SER A 136 -7.69 9.69 -6.37
N LYS A 137 -6.85 10.72 -6.58
CA LYS A 137 -5.76 11.02 -5.68
C LYS A 137 -6.34 11.54 -4.37
N LEU A 138 -6.29 10.73 -3.33
CA LEU A 138 -6.62 11.18 -1.98
C LEU A 138 -5.48 12.05 -1.47
N GLU A 139 -5.79 13.27 -1.05
CA GLU A 139 -4.80 14.09 -0.35
C GLU A 139 -4.52 13.46 1.02
N THR A 140 -3.24 13.20 1.29
CA THR A 140 -2.85 12.70 2.60
C THR A 140 -2.80 13.87 3.57
N PRO A 141 -3.60 13.88 4.65
CA PRO A 141 -3.51 14.91 5.67
C PRO A 141 -2.12 14.95 6.29
N PRO A 142 -1.65 16.12 6.77
CA PRO A 142 -0.36 16.22 7.44
C PRO A 142 -0.32 15.33 8.69
N VAL A 143 0.84 14.75 8.95
CA VAL A 143 1.07 13.99 10.18
C VAL A 143 1.21 14.97 11.33
N VAL A 144 0.60 14.63 12.46
CA VAL A 144 0.76 15.34 13.73
C VAL A 144 1.44 14.42 14.72
N ILE A 145 2.55 14.87 15.32
CA ILE A 145 3.19 14.20 16.44
C ILE A 145 2.41 14.62 17.70
N THR A 146 1.73 13.65 18.30
CA THR A 146 0.79 13.95 19.40
C THR A 146 1.43 13.91 20.75
N GLU A 147 2.36 12.97 20.99
CA GLU A 147 2.90 12.70 22.31
C GLU A 147 4.34 12.17 22.23
N MET A 148 5.15 12.53 23.21
CA MET A 148 6.39 11.85 23.54
C MET A 148 6.27 11.19 24.91
N LYS A 149 6.56 9.88 24.96
CA LYS A 149 6.68 9.10 26.19
C LYS A 149 8.16 8.87 26.47
N ILE A 150 8.66 9.32 27.61
CA ILE A 150 10.04 9.17 28.03
C ILE A 150 10.15 8.03 29.02
N PHE A 151 11.11 7.14 28.81
CA PHE A 151 11.48 6.05 29.72
C PHE A 151 12.70 6.47 30.52
N GLU A 152 12.47 7.10 31.69
CA GLU A 152 13.55 7.57 32.53
C GLU A 152 14.20 6.42 33.30
N ARG A 153 15.51 6.28 33.16
CA ARG A 153 16.29 5.29 33.88
C ARG A 153 16.67 5.85 35.25
N LEU A 154 15.93 5.50 36.28
CA LEU A 154 16.27 5.78 37.67
C LEU A 154 17.23 4.71 38.23
N GLU A 155 18.12 5.09 39.10
CA GLU A 155 19.03 4.17 39.80
C GLU A 155 18.30 3.16 40.71
N THR A 156 17.00 3.37 40.96
CA THR A 156 16.14 2.50 41.72
C THR A 156 15.23 1.70 40.77
N THR A 157 14.82 0.50 41.18
CA THR A 157 14.07 -0.51 40.41
C THR A 157 12.70 -0.08 39.82
N LYS A 158 12.36 1.20 39.83
CA LYS A 158 11.12 1.74 39.25
C LYS A 158 11.45 2.57 38.02
N ASN A 159 11.03 2.09 36.84
CA ASN A 159 11.02 2.90 35.63
C ASN A 159 9.95 3.99 35.78
N ASN A 160 10.33 5.25 35.59
CA ASN A 160 9.40 6.36 35.52
C ASN A 160 9.03 6.60 34.05
N GLU A 161 7.74 6.71 33.76
CA GLU A 161 7.22 7.07 32.44
C GLU A 161 6.72 8.52 32.52
N ILE A 162 7.27 9.39 31.68
CA ILE A 162 6.89 10.80 31.60
C ILE A 162 6.23 11.01 30.24
N PHE A 163 5.04 11.60 30.21
CA PHE A 163 4.29 11.91 29.00
C PHE A 163 4.37 13.41 28.73
N ILE A 164 4.81 13.77 27.52
CA ILE A 164 4.90 15.15 27.05
C ILE A 164 4.01 15.31 25.81
N PRO A 165 2.98 16.14 25.86
CA PRO A 165 2.21 16.49 24.67
C PRO A 165 3.07 17.34 23.73
N ILE A 166 3.08 17.00 22.42
CA ILE A 166 3.97 17.62 21.41
C ILE A 166 3.23 18.54 20.44
N LEU A 167 1.90 18.52 20.43
CA LEU A 167 1.00 19.13 19.41
C LEU A 167 1.42 20.50 18.87
N GLU A 168 2.20 21.32 19.63
CA GLU A 168 2.62 22.64 19.20
C GLU A 168 4.14 22.88 19.45
N LYS A 169 4.89 21.85 19.83
CA LYS A 169 6.31 21.97 20.15
C LYS A 169 7.17 21.68 18.93
N GLY A 170 7.98 22.62 18.51
CA GLY A 170 8.99 22.43 17.46
C GLY A 170 10.28 21.76 17.97
N GLU A 171 10.54 21.81 19.27
CA GLU A 171 11.77 21.30 19.90
C GLU A 171 11.48 20.71 21.30
N VAL A 172 12.17 19.62 21.62
CA VAL A 172 12.16 18.97 22.95
C VAL A 172 13.58 18.78 23.40
N GLU A 173 13.87 19.20 24.65
CA GLU A 173 15.16 18.98 25.31
C GLU A 173 15.02 17.83 26.33
N LEU A 174 15.96 16.88 26.26
CA LEU A 174 16.04 15.70 27.12
C LEU A 174 17.37 15.72 27.87
N THR A 175 17.34 15.21 29.11
CA THR A 175 18.57 14.96 29.87
C THR A 175 19.22 13.65 29.39
N HIS A 176 20.48 13.41 29.80
CA HIS A 176 21.17 12.15 29.46
C HIS A 176 20.47 10.91 30.03
N THR A 177 19.70 11.04 31.14
CA THR A 177 18.92 9.95 31.74
C THR A 177 17.62 9.66 30.97
N GLN A 178 17.18 10.58 30.11
CA GLN A 178 15.97 10.54 29.29
C GLN A 178 16.26 10.15 27.84
N SER A 179 17.34 9.41 27.61
CA SER A 179 17.82 9.02 26.30
C SER A 179 17.00 7.92 25.60
N SER A 180 15.97 7.41 26.26
CA SER A 180 15.02 6.43 25.71
C SER A 180 13.61 7.02 25.72
N PHE A 181 12.97 7.06 24.56
CA PHE A 181 11.64 7.64 24.40
C PHE A 181 10.87 7.00 23.23
N SER A 182 9.56 7.16 23.24
CA SER A 182 8.72 6.86 22.08
C SER A 182 7.97 8.11 21.63
N LEU A 183 7.71 8.19 20.34
CA LEU A 183 6.90 9.22 19.70
C LEU A 183 5.65 8.59 19.15
N THR A 184 4.50 9.17 19.50
CA THR A 184 3.19 8.79 18.94
C THR A 184 2.73 9.86 17.97
N PHE A 185 2.18 9.45 16.84
CA PHE A 185 1.77 10.34 15.76
C PHE A 185 0.50 9.80 15.10
N ASN A 186 -0.22 10.69 14.43
CA ASN A 186 -1.42 10.32 13.67
C ASN A 186 -1.69 11.37 12.57
N ILE A 187 -2.59 11.05 11.66
CA ILE A 187 -3.23 12.02 10.78
C ILE A 187 -4.52 12.52 11.44
N GLN A 188 -4.98 13.71 11.05
CA GLN A 188 -6.18 14.32 11.62
C GLN A 188 -7.49 13.87 10.94
N ASP A 189 -7.43 12.90 10.05
CA ASP A 189 -8.60 12.36 9.35
C ASP A 189 -8.87 10.91 9.78
N TYR A 190 -9.88 10.71 10.63
CA TYR A 190 -10.26 9.39 11.13
C TYR A 190 -10.78 8.44 10.04
N SER A 191 -11.27 8.96 8.91
CA SER A 191 -11.76 8.13 7.80
C SER A 191 -10.63 7.40 7.07
N LEU A 192 -9.41 7.94 7.16
CA LEU A 192 -8.21 7.42 6.49
C LEU A 192 -7.27 6.62 7.40
N VAL A 193 -7.51 6.57 8.71
CA VAL A 193 -6.59 5.97 9.70
C VAL A 193 -6.16 4.55 9.35
N ASN A 194 -7.07 3.73 8.81
CA ASN A 194 -6.78 2.35 8.42
C ASN A 194 -6.17 2.21 7.01
N GLN A 195 -6.03 3.32 6.28
CA GLN A 195 -5.54 3.34 4.90
C GLN A 195 -4.19 4.05 4.77
N VAL A 196 -3.60 4.50 5.88
CA VAL A 196 -2.39 5.30 5.91
C VAL A 196 -1.19 4.47 6.33
N GLU A 197 -0.11 4.62 5.58
CA GLU A 197 1.21 4.11 5.90
C GLU A 197 2.11 5.26 6.37
N TYR A 198 3.01 4.98 7.30
CA TYR A 198 3.97 5.96 7.81
C TYR A 198 5.40 5.53 7.53
N THR A 199 6.27 6.52 7.27
CA THR A 199 7.72 6.34 7.22
C THR A 199 8.41 7.42 8.02
N TYR A 200 9.50 7.06 8.71
CA TYR A 200 10.22 7.98 9.59
C TYR A 200 11.73 7.87 9.41
N MET A 201 12.43 8.90 9.86
CA MET A 201 13.89 8.94 10.00
C MET A 201 14.26 9.82 11.20
N LEU A 202 15.20 9.38 12.02
CA LEU A 202 15.85 10.23 13.04
C LEU A 202 17.16 10.76 12.47
N LYS A 203 17.08 11.89 11.77
CA LYS A 203 18.24 12.54 11.16
C LYS A 203 19.25 12.96 12.23
N GLY A 204 20.50 12.65 11.98
CA GLY A 204 21.59 12.73 12.96
C GLY A 204 21.99 11.37 13.53
N LEU A 205 21.10 10.37 13.48
CA LEU A 205 21.37 8.98 13.81
C LEU A 205 21.19 8.07 12.59
N ASP A 206 20.07 8.20 11.89
CA ASP A 206 19.69 7.37 10.74
C ASP A 206 20.15 7.99 9.42
N LYS A 207 20.40 7.13 8.44
CA LYS A 207 20.70 7.50 7.05
C LYS A 207 19.59 7.14 6.07
N LEU A 208 18.62 6.36 6.50
CA LEU A 208 17.54 5.80 5.69
C LEU A 208 16.18 6.07 6.34
N TRP A 209 15.15 6.01 5.52
CA TRP A 209 13.77 6.02 5.97
C TRP A 209 13.33 4.61 6.35
N TYR A 210 12.62 4.48 7.46
CA TYR A 210 12.08 3.22 7.97
C TYR A 210 10.55 3.26 7.92
N VAL A 211 9.94 2.15 7.54
CA VAL A 211 8.48 1.99 7.55
C VAL A 211 8.02 1.65 8.97
N VAL A 212 6.93 2.27 9.41
CA VAL A 212 6.27 1.92 10.68
C VAL A 212 5.41 0.69 10.46
N ASN A 213 5.72 -0.40 11.16
CA ASN A 213 5.05 -1.70 10.95
C ASN A 213 3.77 -1.87 11.79
N GLU A 214 3.73 -1.32 12.99
CA GLU A 214 2.60 -1.50 13.92
C GLU A 214 2.44 -0.26 14.82
N ASN A 215 1.21 0.05 15.21
CA ASN A 215 0.85 1.10 16.15
C ASN A 215 1.50 2.45 15.81
N ASN A 216 0.82 3.47 15.54
CA ASN A 216 1.29 4.82 15.18
C ASN A 216 2.34 5.40 16.18
N SER A 217 3.40 4.64 16.45
CA SER A 217 4.42 4.94 17.44
C SER A 217 5.78 4.34 17.05
N VAL A 218 6.84 5.07 17.37
CA VAL A 218 8.24 4.64 17.19
C VAL A 218 8.99 4.82 18.48
N THR A 219 9.78 3.82 18.88
CA THR A 219 10.58 3.84 20.11
C THR A 219 12.06 3.89 19.81
N PHE A 220 12.73 4.86 20.41
CA PHE A 220 14.18 5.00 20.40
C PHE A 220 14.75 4.64 21.77
N ARG A 221 15.90 3.98 21.80
CA ARG A 221 16.55 3.53 23.04
C ARG A 221 18.00 3.95 23.09
N ASN A 222 18.41 4.49 24.23
CA ASN A 222 19.80 4.87 24.52
C ASN A 222 20.42 5.79 23.44
N ILE A 223 19.67 6.82 23.03
CA ILE A 223 20.16 7.78 22.05
C ILE A 223 21.32 8.57 22.64
N PRO A 224 22.48 8.65 21.99
CA PRO A 224 23.61 9.43 22.47
C PRO A 224 23.28 10.93 22.65
N PRO A 225 24.03 11.67 23.50
CA PRO A 225 23.92 13.11 23.52
C PRO A 225 24.16 13.73 22.16
N GLY A 226 23.27 14.66 21.77
CA GLY A 226 23.32 15.27 20.44
C GLY A 226 22.02 16.00 20.07
N LYS A 227 22.06 16.61 18.90
CA LYS A 227 20.88 17.25 18.29
C LYS A 227 20.39 16.38 17.12
N TYR A 228 19.12 16.03 17.18
CA TYR A 228 18.46 15.15 16.20
C TYR A 228 17.22 15.84 15.64
N GLU A 229 16.81 15.43 14.44
CA GLU A 229 15.59 15.87 13.82
C GLU A 229 14.77 14.61 13.48
N PHE A 230 13.66 14.38 14.19
CA PHE A 230 12.71 13.34 13.85
C PHE A 230 11.86 13.81 12.71
N LEU A 231 11.87 13.06 11.62
CA LEU A 231 11.11 13.32 10.41
C LEU A 231 10.11 12.20 10.22
N ILE A 232 8.85 12.55 9.94
CA ILE A 232 7.79 11.58 9.66
C ILE A 232 6.94 12.01 8.48
N LYS A 233 6.60 11.05 7.64
CA LYS A 233 5.70 11.21 6.51
C LYS A 233 4.58 10.20 6.61
N ALA A 234 3.40 10.55 6.09
CA ALA A 234 2.30 9.63 5.85
C ALA A 234 1.92 9.62 4.38
N ARG A 235 1.40 8.50 3.92
CA ARG A 235 0.71 8.41 2.63
C ARG A 235 -0.52 7.53 2.77
N VAL A 236 -1.54 7.82 1.99
CA VAL A 236 -2.60 6.84 1.74
C VAL A 236 -2.00 5.69 0.95
N HIS A 237 -2.38 4.47 1.29
CA HIS A 237 -1.90 3.24 0.63
C HIS A 237 -1.97 3.37 -0.91
N ASN A 238 -0.89 2.96 -1.59
CA ASN A 238 -0.68 3.10 -3.04
C ASN A 238 -0.51 4.53 -3.59
N GLN A 239 -0.49 5.57 -2.76
CA GLN A 239 -0.15 6.93 -3.18
C GLN A 239 1.38 7.17 -3.09
N GLU A 240 1.84 8.24 -3.73
CA GLU A 240 3.24 8.67 -3.60
C GLU A 240 3.50 9.24 -2.20
N TRP A 241 4.74 9.08 -1.72
CA TRP A 241 5.18 9.76 -0.50
C TRP A 241 5.24 11.27 -0.71
N PRO A 242 4.74 12.10 0.22
CA PRO A 242 4.87 13.55 0.12
C PRO A 242 6.33 13.97 0.14
N GLU A 243 6.67 15.06 -0.54
CA GLU A 243 8.04 15.61 -0.48
C GLU A 243 8.37 16.14 0.92
N GLU A 244 7.43 16.86 1.54
CA GLU A 244 7.59 17.42 2.86
C GLU A 244 7.32 16.39 3.97
N ALA A 245 8.07 16.53 5.06
CA ALA A 245 7.90 15.72 6.26
C ALA A 245 7.50 16.62 7.45
N THR A 246 6.69 16.11 8.37
CA THR A 246 6.55 16.71 9.69
C THR A 246 7.82 16.47 10.48
N SER A 247 8.33 17.50 11.15
CA SER A 247 9.58 17.44 11.88
C SER A 247 9.43 17.81 13.35
N LEU A 248 10.28 17.21 14.20
CA LEU A 248 10.46 17.56 15.61
C LEU A 248 11.94 17.54 15.92
N THR A 249 12.47 18.67 16.42
CA THR A 249 13.85 18.72 16.91
C THR A 249 13.94 18.09 18.31
N ILE A 250 14.90 17.20 18.51
CA ILE A 250 15.15 16.52 19.78
C ILE A 250 16.61 16.77 20.17
N ARG A 251 16.84 17.36 21.33
CA ARG A 251 18.16 17.58 21.89
C ARG A 251 18.34 16.71 23.13
N VAL A 252 19.33 15.83 23.11
CA VAL A 252 19.75 15.04 24.27
C VAL A 252 21.00 15.68 24.84
N ASN A 253 20.91 16.21 26.06
CA ASN A 253 22.03 16.91 26.73
C ASN A 253 23.05 15.90 27.28
N PRO A 254 24.36 16.22 27.28
CA PRO A 254 25.37 15.37 27.89
C PRO A 254 25.20 15.34 29.42
N PRO A 255 25.79 14.35 30.11
CA PRO A 255 25.88 14.35 31.57
C PRO A 255 26.67 15.57 32.01
N LEU A 256 26.30 16.17 33.14
CA LEU A 256 26.97 17.28 33.78
C LEU A 256 28.32 16.82 34.34
#